data_c63d5def2c0eaa74f8e97031d9d4eb9f
#
_entry.id   c63d5def2c0eaa74f8e97031d9d4eb9f
#
_cell.length_a   1.000
_cell.length_b   1.000
_cell.length_c   1.000
_cell.angle_alpha   90.00
_cell.angle_beta   90.00
_cell.angle_gamma   90.00
#
_symmetry.space_group_name_H-M   'P 1'
#
loop_
_entity.id
_entity.type
_entity.pdbx_description
1 polymer ?
#
loop_
_entity_poly.entity_id
_entity_poly.type
_entity_poly.pdbx_seq_one_letter_code
_entity_poly.pdbx_strand_id
1 'polypeptide(L)'
;MLRGWGKAGLAVFLLVLVGMMPAVGSKTGQHSGAREAMWYRKLGNRVVQCELCPRRCVIAPGKRGFCRVRENRNGVLYSLVYGKPCSINREPIEKAPFFHFLPGRERLTLATVGCNQRCRYCQNWEISQAEPEDVPAETMSPEEVVALAERLKLPVICFTYTEPVVFYEYMYDIAWQARSRGIRTAVVSGGYVNPQPLESLCRVVDAIKIDLKGFTPEFYERVCGSTLAPVLSACRTVAQSGVHLELVNLVVPGFNDDSTTIRRMCEWIRDSLGDTIPVHFTRFHPDYKLLNSPATPVATLERAVRTARQVGLKYVYVGNVPGHRDENTYCPNCGKKLIGRQGFTVMENNIVNGRCRFCGSRISGVWR
;
A
#
# COMPACT_ATOMS: atom_id res chain seq x y z
N MET A 1 -28.39 21.36 -20.83
CA MET A 1 -28.28 22.13 -19.57
C MET A 1 -28.36 21.14 -18.43
N LEU A 2 -27.27 20.98 -17.73
CA LEU A 2 -27.12 20.77 -16.30
C LEU A 2 -25.64 20.45 -16.07
N ARG A 3 -24.91 21.51 -15.80
CA ARG A 3 -23.55 21.50 -15.26
C ARG A 3 -23.65 21.15 -13.77
N GLY A 4 -22.66 20.39 -13.28
CA GLY A 4 -22.35 20.43 -11.86
C GLY A 4 -22.25 19.08 -11.18
N TRP A 5 -21.13 18.39 -11.34
CA TRP A 5 -20.65 17.51 -10.28
C TRP A 5 -19.33 18.11 -9.80
N GLY A 6 -19.47 18.85 -8.70
CA GLY A 6 -18.39 19.57 -8.05
C GLY A 6 -17.33 18.62 -7.51
N LYS A 7 -16.11 19.09 -7.57
CA LYS A 7 -14.98 18.62 -6.80
C LYS A 7 -15.33 18.72 -5.31
N ALA A 8 -15.70 17.65 -4.70
CA ALA A 8 -15.89 17.57 -3.26
C ALA A 8 -15.21 16.31 -2.74
N GLY A 9 -13.90 16.29 -2.87
CA GLY A 9 -13.02 15.53 -1.99
C GLY A 9 -12.70 16.45 -0.81
N LEU A 10 -13.69 16.74 0.04
CA LEU A 10 -13.46 17.46 1.28
C LEU A 10 -12.58 16.59 2.18
N ALA A 11 -11.30 16.95 2.26
CA ALA A 11 -10.45 16.51 3.36
C ALA A 11 -11.08 17.10 4.63
N VAL A 12 -11.84 16.29 5.35
CA VAL A 12 -12.33 16.66 6.68
C VAL A 12 -11.12 16.67 7.59
N PHE A 13 -10.53 17.84 7.76
CA PHE A 13 -9.61 18.12 8.85
C PHE A 13 -10.42 18.05 10.15
N LEU A 14 -10.36 16.93 10.82
CA LEU A 14 -10.84 16.84 12.19
C LEU A 14 -9.83 17.57 13.08
N LEU A 15 -10.05 18.87 13.29
CA LEU A 15 -9.40 19.63 14.35
C LEU A 15 -9.83 19.04 15.69
N VAL A 16 -9.03 18.14 16.23
CA VAL A 16 -9.14 17.75 17.64
C VAL A 16 -8.58 18.89 18.45
N LEU A 17 -9.46 19.69 19.08
CA LEU A 17 -9.09 20.66 20.11
C LEU A 17 -8.41 19.91 21.26
N VAL A 18 -7.09 19.97 21.28
CA VAL A 18 -6.28 19.50 22.40
C VAL A 18 -6.33 20.59 23.46
N GLY A 19 -7.10 20.33 24.53
CA GLY A 19 -7.05 21.15 25.73
C GLY A 19 -5.62 21.19 26.31
N MET A 20 -5.09 22.39 26.49
CA MET A 20 -3.79 22.62 27.14
C MET A 20 -3.81 22.06 28.55
N MET A 21 -3.04 21.01 28.82
CA MET A 21 -2.60 20.64 30.16
C MET A 21 -1.16 21.11 30.38
N PRO A 22 -0.80 21.48 31.62
CA PRO A 22 0.49 22.11 31.91
C PRO A 22 1.65 21.12 31.72
N ALA A 23 2.76 21.66 31.19
CA ALA A 23 3.99 20.93 30.89
C ALA A 23 4.63 20.39 32.19
N VAL A 24 4.74 19.07 32.28
CA VAL A 24 5.68 18.40 33.15
C VAL A 24 7.02 18.34 32.40
N GLY A 25 8.01 19.02 32.92
CA GLY A 25 9.33 19.10 32.32
C GLY A 25 10.00 17.72 32.20
N SER A 26 10.20 17.25 31.00
CA SER A 26 11.10 16.16 30.67
C SER A 26 12.23 16.69 29.79
N LYS A 27 13.46 16.32 30.11
CA LYS A 27 14.72 16.74 29.51
C LYS A 27 14.65 16.58 27.98
N THR A 28 14.73 17.68 27.27
CA THR A 28 14.80 17.77 25.81
C THR A 28 16.13 17.22 25.31
N GLY A 29 16.13 15.94 24.91
CA GLY A 29 17.07 15.46 23.93
C GLY A 29 16.67 16.06 22.58
N GLN A 30 17.53 16.86 21.97
CA GLN A 30 17.37 17.38 20.61
C GLN A 30 17.28 16.19 19.64
N HIS A 31 16.07 15.76 19.30
CA HIS A 31 15.85 14.90 18.14
C HIS A 31 15.90 15.79 16.89
N SER A 32 17.10 15.92 16.30
CA SER A 32 17.23 16.34 14.91
C SER A 32 16.41 15.36 14.09
N GLY A 33 15.36 15.79 13.39
CA GLY A 33 14.35 14.96 12.74
C GLY A 33 14.84 14.10 11.55
N ALA A 34 16.00 13.48 11.66
CA ALA A 34 16.55 12.56 10.66
C ALA A 34 17.09 11.31 11.37
N ARG A 35 16.65 10.14 10.92
CA ARG A 35 17.09 8.82 11.39
C ARG A 35 18.11 8.23 10.42
N GLU A 36 19.21 7.67 10.91
CA GLU A 36 20.15 6.92 10.06
C GLU A 36 19.42 5.77 9.35
N ALA A 37 19.65 5.64 8.06
CA ALA A 37 19.01 4.64 7.22
C ALA A 37 19.56 3.23 7.51
N MET A 38 18.69 2.21 7.51
CA MET A 38 19.08 0.81 7.79
C MET A 38 19.80 0.14 6.60
N TRP A 39 19.45 0.52 5.38
CA TRP A 39 19.83 -0.23 4.17
C TRP A 39 20.67 0.62 3.23
N TYR A 40 21.98 0.70 3.51
CA TYR A 40 22.96 1.33 2.63
C TYR A 40 24.36 0.81 2.93
N ARG A 41 25.27 1.04 2.00
CA ARG A 41 26.70 0.81 2.20
C ARG A 41 27.50 2.07 1.92
N LYS A 42 28.60 2.23 2.63
CA LYS A 42 29.57 3.32 2.42
C LYS A 42 30.47 2.96 1.23
N LEU A 43 30.67 3.92 0.37
CA LEU A 43 31.65 3.90 -0.71
C LEU A 43 32.82 4.86 -0.35
N GLY A 44 33.88 4.88 -1.13
CA GLY A 44 34.96 5.83 -0.95
C GLY A 44 34.49 7.29 -1.02
N ASN A 45 35.29 8.25 -0.53
CA ASN A 45 35.05 9.69 -0.62
C ASN A 45 33.70 10.18 -0.03
N ARG A 46 33.25 9.55 1.07
CA ARG A 46 31.99 9.87 1.75
C ARG A 46 30.72 9.68 0.88
N VAL A 47 30.84 9.01 -0.24
CA VAL A 47 29.70 8.58 -1.08
C VAL A 47 29.05 7.36 -0.45
N VAL A 48 27.73 7.27 -0.53
CA VAL A 48 26.98 6.09 -0.08
C VAL A 48 26.15 5.50 -1.21
N GLN A 49 25.87 4.21 -1.15
CA GLN A 49 24.91 3.55 -2.01
C GLN A 49 23.72 3.06 -1.18
N CYS A 50 22.53 3.57 -1.49
CA CYS A 50 21.29 3.08 -0.89
C CYS A 50 20.94 1.70 -1.45
N GLU A 51 20.67 0.72 -0.58
CA GLU A 51 20.35 -0.66 -0.95
C GLU A 51 18.90 -1.05 -0.65
N LEU A 52 18.07 -0.10 -0.30
CA LEU A 52 16.68 -0.33 0.08
C LEU A 52 15.81 -0.79 -1.09
N CYS A 53 16.00 -0.22 -2.26
CA CYS A 53 15.20 -0.53 -3.45
C CYS A 53 16.05 -0.72 -4.70
N PRO A 54 15.50 -1.25 -5.80
CA PRO A 54 16.25 -1.55 -7.04
C PRO A 54 16.88 -0.34 -7.72
N ARG A 55 16.57 0.89 -7.30
CA ARG A 55 17.26 2.11 -7.75
C ARG A 55 18.75 2.12 -7.41
N ARG A 56 19.12 1.53 -6.28
CA ARG A 56 20.52 1.46 -5.81
C ARG A 56 21.24 2.79 -5.97
N CYS A 57 20.60 3.89 -5.56
CA CYS A 57 21.11 5.24 -5.73
C CYS A 57 22.50 5.39 -5.13
N VAL A 58 23.46 5.82 -5.93
CA VAL A 58 24.77 6.28 -5.49
C VAL A 58 24.63 7.78 -5.16
N ILE A 59 24.88 8.14 -3.91
CA ILE A 59 24.52 9.46 -3.38
C ILE A 59 25.78 10.13 -2.83
N ALA A 60 26.17 11.24 -3.45
CA ALA A 60 27.27 12.07 -3.00
C ALA A 60 26.91 12.84 -1.70
N PRO A 61 27.87 13.32 -0.91
CA PRO A 61 27.61 14.14 0.26
C PRO A 61 26.71 15.34 -0.05
N GLY A 62 25.72 15.59 0.80
CA GLY A 62 24.71 16.66 0.64
C GLY A 62 23.67 16.43 -0.46
N LYS A 63 23.65 15.25 -1.09
CA LYS A 63 22.66 14.90 -2.12
C LYS A 63 21.65 13.89 -1.63
N ARG A 64 20.50 13.85 -2.32
CA ARG A 64 19.38 12.95 -2.04
C ARG A 64 19.27 11.85 -3.11
N GLY A 65 18.72 10.71 -2.71
CA GLY A 65 18.35 9.64 -3.62
C GLY A 65 17.12 10.00 -4.47
N PHE A 66 16.78 9.15 -5.44
CA PHE A 66 15.65 9.31 -6.35
C PHE A 66 14.30 9.56 -5.64
N CYS A 67 14.09 8.96 -4.47
CA CYS A 67 12.88 9.14 -3.67
C CYS A 67 12.77 10.50 -2.97
N ARG A 68 13.86 11.32 -2.97
CA ARG A 68 14.00 12.67 -2.38
C ARG A 68 13.96 12.73 -0.86
N VAL A 69 13.73 11.60 -0.18
CA VAL A 69 13.59 11.52 1.28
C VAL A 69 14.74 10.80 1.98
N ARG A 70 15.79 10.44 1.22
CA ARG A 70 17.02 9.85 1.76
C ARG A 70 18.22 10.69 1.33
N GLU A 71 18.95 11.21 2.30
CA GLU A 71 20.03 12.17 2.12
C GLU A 71 21.37 11.64 2.68
N ASN A 72 22.42 11.79 1.92
CA ASN A 72 23.78 11.52 2.39
C ASN A 72 24.32 12.75 3.14
N ARG A 73 24.46 12.63 4.46
CA ARG A 73 25.12 13.61 5.30
C ARG A 73 26.52 13.13 5.63
N ASN A 74 27.48 13.59 4.84
CA ASN A 74 28.90 13.37 5.08
C ASN A 74 29.33 11.90 5.18
N GLY A 75 28.77 11.01 4.35
CA GLY A 75 29.08 9.57 4.33
C GLY A 75 28.16 8.71 5.17
N VAL A 76 27.10 9.29 5.72
CA VAL A 76 26.01 8.58 6.43
C VAL A 76 24.69 8.89 5.74
N LEU A 77 23.92 7.85 5.41
CA LEU A 77 22.61 8.01 4.79
C LEU A 77 21.52 8.17 5.86
N TYR A 78 20.69 9.18 5.71
CA TYR A 78 19.59 9.47 6.64
C TYR A 78 18.23 9.43 5.94
N SER A 79 17.22 8.96 6.65
CA SER A 79 15.80 9.17 6.33
C SER A 79 15.38 10.55 6.85
N LEU A 80 14.85 11.38 5.97
CA LEU A 80 14.39 12.75 6.32
C LEU A 80 12.93 12.78 6.81
N VAL A 81 12.23 11.65 6.67
CA VAL A 81 10.78 11.54 6.95
C VAL A 81 10.45 10.64 8.15
N TYR A 82 11.48 10.25 8.92
CA TYR A 82 11.28 9.52 10.16
C TYR A 82 10.56 10.39 11.19
N GLY A 83 9.43 9.89 11.72
CA GLY A 83 8.61 10.66 12.66
C GLY A 83 7.90 11.86 12.03
N LYS A 84 7.77 11.92 10.69
CA LYS A 84 7.16 13.04 9.97
C LYS A 84 6.04 12.58 9.04
N PRO A 85 4.92 12.10 9.57
CA PRO A 85 3.76 11.79 8.76
C PRO A 85 3.14 13.07 8.19
N CYS A 86 2.86 13.07 6.88
CA CYS A 86 2.13 14.14 6.18
C CYS A 86 0.63 13.83 6.02
N SER A 87 0.23 12.62 6.37
CA SER A 87 -1.17 12.20 6.34
C SER A 87 -1.41 11.13 7.40
N ILE A 88 -2.42 11.38 8.25
CA ILE A 88 -2.91 10.44 9.26
C ILE A 88 -4.43 10.45 9.19
N ASN A 89 -5.06 9.29 8.95
CA ASN A 89 -6.51 9.21 8.80
C ASN A 89 -7.06 7.93 9.45
N ARG A 90 -8.34 7.98 9.84
CA ARG A 90 -9.12 6.80 10.21
C ARG A 90 -9.96 6.38 9.01
N GLU A 91 -9.83 5.14 8.57
CA GLU A 91 -10.45 4.64 7.35
C GLU A 91 -10.82 3.15 7.44
N PRO A 92 -11.84 2.68 6.69
CA PRO A 92 -12.11 1.26 6.59
C PRO A 92 -10.97 0.52 5.88
N ILE A 93 -10.73 -0.73 6.28
CA ILE A 93 -9.68 -1.56 5.70
C ILE A 93 -9.91 -1.85 4.21
N GLU A 94 -11.18 -1.92 3.80
CA GLU A 94 -11.60 -2.13 2.42
C GLU A 94 -11.11 -1.03 1.46
N LYS A 95 -10.88 0.19 1.96
CA LYS A 95 -10.34 1.29 1.13
C LYS A 95 -8.89 1.06 0.72
N ALA A 96 -8.17 0.12 1.37
CA ALA A 96 -6.75 -0.14 1.09
C ALA A 96 -6.41 -0.90 -0.21
N PRO A 97 -7.22 -1.60 -0.96
CA PRO A 97 -8.26 -2.56 -0.65
C PRO A 97 -7.69 -3.88 -0.08
N PHE A 98 -7.99 -4.15 1.16
CA PHE A 98 -7.79 -5.46 1.77
C PHE A 98 -9.15 -6.10 1.99
N PHE A 99 -9.45 -7.19 1.28
CA PHE A 99 -10.74 -7.87 1.33
C PHE A 99 -10.71 -9.18 2.14
N HIS A 100 -9.51 -9.73 2.33
CA HIS A 100 -9.26 -10.95 3.10
C HIS A 100 -8.41 -10.71 4.35
N PHE A 101 -8.24 -9.45 4.75
CA PHE A 101 -7.56 -9.06 5.97
C PHE A 101 -8.47 -8.20 6.84
N LEU A 102 -8.99 -8.78 7.95
CA LEU A 102 -9.83 -8.10 8.95
C LEU A 102 -10.99 -7.30 8.34
N PRO A 103 -11.84 -7.89 7.48
CA PRO A 103 -12.89 -7.18 6.76
C PRO A 103 -13.87 -6.49 7.73
N GLY A 104 -14.31 -5.27 7.36
CA GLY A 104 -15.20 -4.45 8.14
C GLY A 104 -14.54 -3.71 9.31
N ARG A 105 -13.21 -3.84 9.47
CA ARG A 105 -12.48 -3.11 10.52
C ARG A 105 -11.99 -1.76 10.01
N GLU A 106 -11.90 -0.83 10.93
CA GLU A 106 -11.22 0.45 10.70
C GLU A 106 -9.74 0.35 11.03
N ARG A 107 -8.96 1.24 10.43
CA ARG A 107 -7.51 1.31 10.55
C ARG A 107 -7.04 2.74 10.75
N LEU A 108 -5.90 2.90 11.41
CA LEU A 108 -5.12 4.13 11.35
C LEU A 108 -4.26 4.10 10.08
N THR A 109 -4.48 5.03 9.19
CA THR A 109 -3.70 5.16 7.94
C THR A 109 -2.63 6.20 8.12
N LEU A 110 -1.40 5.90 7.66
CA LEU A 110 -0.26 6.80 7.78
C LEU A 110 0.54 6.85 6.47
N ALA A 111 0.95 8.07 6.08
CA ALA A 111 1.88 8.33 4.99
C ALA A 111 2.90 9.40 5.35
N THR A 112 4.09 9.30 4.74
CA THR A 112 5.06 10.39 4.63
C THR A 112 5.19 10.82 3.17
N VAL A 113 5.89 11.91 2.89
CA VAL A 113 6.19 12.29 1.51
C VAL A 113 7.19 11.33 0.86
N GLY A 114 7.21 11.32 -0.49
CA GLY A 114 8.20 10.62 -1.30
C GLY A 114 7.75 9.28 -1.86
N CYS A 115 8.36 8.89 -2.98
CA CYS A 115 8.13 7.62 -3.65
C CYS A 115 9.35 7.24 -4.50
N ASN A 116 9.64 5.96 -4.62
CA ASN A 116 10.70 5.45 -5.49
C ASN A 116 10.24 5.11 -6.91
N GLN A 117 8.97 5.39 -7.23
CA GLN A 117 8.38 5.29 -8.56
C GLN A 117 7.90 6.66 -9.08
N ARG A 118 7.54 6.74 -10.38
CA ARG A 118 7.06 7.96 -11.04
C ARG A 118 5.83 7.66 -11.89
N CYS A 119 4.81 7.02 -11.28
CA CYS A 119 3.59 6.63 -11.98
C CYS A 119 2.88 7.86 -12.56
N ARG A 120 2.63 7.85 -13.88
CA ARG A 120 2.00 8.97 -14.58
C ARG A 120 0.54 9.21 -14.19
N TYR A 121 -0.10 8.24 -13.58
CA TYR A 121 -1.49 8.28 -13.08
C TYR A 121 -1.59 8.38 -11.56
N CYS A 122 -0.55 8.84 -10.88
CA CYS A 122 -0.53 8.83 -9.41
C CYS A 122 -1.58 9.77 -8.84
N GLN A 123 -2.56 9.24 -8.10
CA GLN A 123 -3.61 10.01 -7.43
C GLN A 123 -3.09 10.81 -6.24
N ASN A 124 -1.97 10.36 -5.65
CA ASN A 124 -1.34 11.02 -4.51
C ASN A 124 -0.04 11.72 -4.94
N TRP A 125 0.01 12.27 -6.17
CA TRP A 125 1.23 12.85 -6.71
C TRP A 125 1.74 14.05 -5.90
N GLU A 126 0.85 14.80 -5.28
CA GLU A 126 1.16 15.99 -4.48
C GLU A 126 2.08 15.66 -3.31
N ILE A 127 1.92 14.49 -2.67
CA ILE A 127 2.77 14.04 -1.58
C ILE A 127 3.82 13.00 -2.01
N SER A 128 3.52 12.17 -3.02
CA SER A 128 4.46 11.13 -3.47
C SER A 128 5.61 11.67 -4.31
N GLN A 129 5.42 12.83 -4.96
CA GLN A 129 6.43 13.47 -5.82
C GLN A 129 7.05 14.70 -5.15
N ALA A 130 6.67 15.02 -3.92
CA ALA A 130 7.18 16.14 -3.14
C ALA A 130 8.52 15.85 -2.46
N GLU A 131 9.18 16.89 -2.00
CA GLU A 131 10.28 16.83 -1.04
C GLU A 131 9.74 17.09 0.39
N PRO A 132 10.47 16.69 1.45
CA PRO A 132 9.99 16.89 2.83
C PRO A 132 9.68 18.35 3.18
N GLU A 133 10.31 19.27 2.51
CA GLU A 133 10.17 20.72 2.72
C GLU A 133 8.92 21.30 2.05
N ASP A 134 8.35 20.61 1.06
CA ASP A 134 7.23 21.09 0.25
C ASP A 134 5.86 20.84 0.89
N VAL A 135 5.79 19.91 1.87
CA VAL A 135 4.52 19.45 2.43
C VAL A 135 4.56 19.52 3.96
N PRO A 136 3.58 20.15 4.60
CA PRO A 136 3.44 20.12 6.05
C PRO A 136 3.37 18.68 6.58
N ALA A 137 4.07 18.41 7.67
CA ALA A 137 4.08 17.11 8.33
C ALA A 137 3.99 17.30 9.85
N GLU A 138 3.24 16.43 10.50
CA GLU A 138 3.25 16.33 11.96
C GLU A 138 4.60 15.80 12.45
N THR A 139 4.91 16.00 13.72
CA THR A 139 6.01 15.32 14.40
C THR A 139 5.41 14.28 15.32
N MET A 140 5.63 13.00 15.00
CA MET A 140 5.04 11.90 15.76
C MET A 140 6.00 10.71 15.80
N SER A 141 6.44 10.33 17.00
CA SER A 141 7.28 9.15 17.20
C SER A 141 6.52 7.85 16.89
N PRO A 142 7.21 6.72 16.65
CA PRO A 142 6.56 5.42 16.51
C PRO A 142 5.64 5.08 17.69
N GLU A 143 6.03 5.40 18.91
CA GLU A 143 5.24 5.17 20.11
C GLU A 143 3.96 5.99 20.13
N GLU A 144 4.01 7.26 19.73
CA GLU A 144 2.83 8.12 19.63
C GLU A 144 1.84 7.65 18.58
N VAL A 145 2.30 7.10 17.44
CA VAL A 145 1.44 6.49 16.43
C VAL A 145 0.71 5.27 17.00
N VAL A 146 1.42 4.39 17.69
CA VAL A 146 0.82 3.20 18.30
C VAL A 146 -0.15 3.60 19.40
N ALA A 147 0.20 4.53 20.27
CA ALA A 147 -0.67 5.08 21.31
C ALA A 147 -1.94 5.74 20.72
N LEU A 148 -1.83 6.40 19.56
CA LEU A 148 -2.97 6.96 18.86
C LEU A 148 -3.92 5.86 18.39
N ALA A 149 -3.40 4.78 17.81
CA ALA A 149 -4.23 3.65 17.37
C ALA A 149 -4.93 2.97 18.56
N GLU A 150 -4.24 2.78 19.70
CA GLU A 150 -4.82 2.26 20.93
C GLU A 150 -5.96 3.15 21.46
N ARG A 151 -5.70 4.45 21.59
CA ARG A 151 -6.70 5.42 22.06
C ARG A 151 -7.95 5.45 21.19
N LEU A 152 -7.78 5.32 19.86
CA LEU A 152 -8.86 5.26 18.90
C LEU A 152 -9.48 3.86 18.78
N LYS A 153 -8.95 2.86 19.49
CA LYS A 153 -9.36 1.44 19.44
C LYS A 153 -9.34 0.86 18.02
N LEU A 154 -8.33 1.26 17.24
CA LEU A 154 -8.13 0.79 15.87
C LEU A 154 -7.24 -0.46 15.88
N PRO A 155 -7.73 -1.60 15.37
CA PRO A 155 -6.97 -2.85 15.42
C PRO A 155 -5.85 -2.94 14.38
N VAL A 156 -5.75 -1.96 13.47
CA VAL A 156 -4.79 -1.96 12.36
C VAL A 156 -4.14 -0.59 12.20
N ILE A 157 -2.81 -0.58 12.00
CA ILE A 157 -2.09 0.56 11.43
C ILE A 157 -1.70 0.19 10.00
N CYS A 158 -2.00 1.06 9.03
CA CYS A 158 -1.76 0.82 7.62
C CYS A 158 -0.88 1.91 7.00
N PHE A 159 0.24 1.51 6.41
CA PHE A 159 1.16 2.39 5.71
C PHE A 159 0.80 2.41 4.22
N THR A 160 0.48 3.60 3.67
CA THR A 160 -0.07 3.71 2.30
C THR A 160 0.08 5.10 1.69
N TYR A 161 -0.69 5.41 0.64
CA TYR A 161 -0.80 6.62 -0.17
C TYR A 161 0.44 6.92 -1.00
N THR A 162 1.60 7.05 -0.38
CA THR A 162 2.89 7.18 -1.05
C THR A 162 3.55 5.80 -1.20
N GLU A 163 4.85 5.70 -1.11
CA GLU A 163 5.52 4.40 -1.10
C GLU A 163 6.12 4.13 0.29
N PRO A 164 5.53 3.23 1.09
CA PRO A 164 6.01 2.94 2.44
C PRO A 164 7.47 2.51 2.53
N VAL A 165 7.99 1.88 1.47
CA VAL A 165 9.40 1.47 1.41
C VAL A 165 10.34 2.67 1.63
N VAL A 166 10.01 3.89 1.18
CA VAL A 166 10.94 5.02 1.31
C VAL A 166 11.04 5.59 2.73
N PHE A 167 10.04 5.31 3.58
CA PHE A 167 10.08 5.61 5.03
C PHE A 167 10.24 4.34 5.89
N TYR A 168 11.04 3.41 5.39
CA TYR A 168 11.23 2.07 5.91
C TYR A 168 11.47 2.02 7.43
N GLU A 169 12.39 2.82 7.94
CA GLU A 169 12.79 2.82 9.35
C GLU A 169 11.63 3.21 10.26
N TYR A 170 10.84 4.21 9.85
CA TYR A 170 9.66 4.66 10.60
C TYR A 170 8.55 3.61 10.59
N MET A 171 8.25 3.05 9.42
CA MET A 171 7.30 1.95 9.27
C MET A 171 7.71 0.73 10.10
N TYR A 172 8.99 0.34 10.04
CA TYR A 172 9.53 -0.82 10.75
C TYR A 172 9.40 -0.66 12.27
N ASP A 173 9.81 0.49 12.81
CA ASP A 173 9.77 0.76 14.25
C ASP A 173 8.31 0.84 14.76
N ILE A 174 7.37 1.42 13.99
CA ILE A 174 5.94 1.40 14.31
C ILE A 174 5.41 -0.04 14.32
N ALA A 175 5.71 -0.82 13.28
CA ALA A 175 5.23 -2.20 13.17
C ALA A 175 5.75 -3.10 14.29
N TRP A 176 7.03 -2.94 14.65
CA TRP A 176 7.63 -3.63 15.79
C TRP A 176 6.90 -3.32 17.10
N GLN A 177 6.63 -2.05 17.38
CA GLN A 177 5.94 -1.63 18.60
C GLN A 177 4.46 -2.03 18.60
N ALA A 178 3.76 -1.86 17.48
CA ALA A 178 2.35 -2.23 17.32
C ALA A 178 2.11 -3.71 17.67
N ARG A 179 3.02 -4.58 17.23
CA ARG A 179 2.93 -6.03 17.51
C ARG A 179 2.92 -6.34 19.01
N SER A 180 3.73 -5.64 19.82
CA SER A 180 3.76 -5.84 21.27
C SER A 180 2.47 -5.39 21.98
N ARG A 181 1.67 -4.54 21.30
CA ARG A 181 0.38 -4.03 21.77
C ARG A 181 -0.83 -4.75 21.15
N GLY A 182 -0.60 -5.83 20.40
CA GLY A 182 -1.66 -6.58 19.73
C GLY A 182 -2.35 -5.85 18.57
N ILE A 183 -1.75 -4.77 18.08
CA ILE A 183 -2.21 -4.04 16.90
C ILE A 183 -1.56 -4.64 15.66
N ARG A 184 -2.39 -4.99 14.66
CA ARG A 184 -1.92 -5.50 13.38
C ARG A 184 -1.37 -4.38 12.51
N THR A 185 -0.47 -4.74 11.59
CA THR A 185 0.06 -3.78 10.62
C THR A 185 -0.11 -4.26 9.19
N ALA A 186 -0.45 -3.31 8.31
CA ALA A 186 -0.66 -3.56 6.89
C ALA A 186 0.13 -2.55 6.05
N VAL A 187 0.63 -3.00 4.91
CA VAL A 187 1.43 -2.19 3.98
C VAL A 187 0.80 -2.21 2.60
N VAL A 188 0.65 -1.05 1.99
CA VAL A 188 0.21 -0.87 0.60
C VAL A 188 1.38 -0.33 -0.19
N SER A 189 1.99 -1.14 -1.05
CA SER A 189 3.24 -0.82 -1.74
C SER A 189 3.18 -1.12 -3.23
N GLY A 190 3.95 -0.39 -4.03
CA GLY A 190 4.24 -0.76 -5.41
C GLY A 190 5.19 -1.95 -5.55
N GLY A 191 5.68 -2.52 -4.46
CA GLY A 191 6.55 -3.69 -4.44
C GLY A 191 7.96 -3.45 -5.01
N TYR A 192 8.36 -2.19 -5.19
CA TYR A 192 9.68 -1.86 -5.75
C TYR A 192 10.72 -1.74 -4.63
N VAL A 193 11.06 -2.89 -4.06
CA VAL A 193 11.94 -3.07 -2.89
C VAL A 193 12.92 -4.22 -3.14
N ASN A 194 14.12 -4.16 -2.57
CA ASN A 194 15.10 -5.24 -2.65
C ASN A 194 14.70 -6.41 -1.71
N PRO A 195 15.14 -7.65 -1.99
CA PRO A 195 14.75 -8.83 -1.22
C PRO A 195 15.05 -8.73 0.28
N GLN A 196 16.28 -8.42 0.66
CA GLN A 196 16.69 -8.37 2.07
C GLN A 196 15.88 -7.39 2.94
N PRO A 197 15.68 -6.11 2.54
CA PRO A 197 14.77 -5.21 3.23
C PRO A 197 13.34 -5.76 3.34
N LEU A 198 12.83 -6.39 2.27
CA LEU A 198 11.48 -6.94 2.27
C LEU A 198 11.34 -8.14 3.21
N GLU A 199 12.30 -9.06 3.19
CA GLU A 199 12.34 -10.20 4.11
C GLU A 199 12.38 -9.75 5.58
N SER A 200 13.17 -8.71 5.87
CA SER A 200 13.22 -8.11 7.20
C SER A 200 11.86 -7.48 7.58
N LEU A 201 11.21 -6.76 6.66
CA LEU A 201 9.89 -6.16 6.87
C LEU A 201 8.82 -7.24 7.13
N CYS A 202 8.83 -8.34 6.39
CA CYS A 202 7.90 -9.46 6.57
C CYS A 202 7.94 -10.10 7.95
N ARG A 203 9.00 -9.88 8.74
CA ARG A 203 9.08 -10.37 10.13
C ARG A 203 8.26 -9.56 11.12
N VAL A 204 7.90 -8.33 10.76
CA VAL A 204 7.24 -7.39 11.67
C VAL A 204 5.84 -6.97 11.23
N VAL A 205 5.46 -7.15 9.95
CA VAL A 205 4.14 -6.80 9.43
C VAL A 205 3.24 -8.01 9.26
N ASP A 206 1.91 -7.80 9.27
CA ASP A 206 0.91 -8.87 9.19
C ASP A 206 0.32 -9.03 7.78
N ALA A 207 0.24 -7.95 7.00
CA ALA A 207 -0.30 -7.96 5.65
C ALA A 207 0.45 -7.01 4.73
N ILE A 208 0.63 -7.42 3.48
CA ILE A 208 1.17 -6.57 2.41
C ILE A 208 0.25 -6.68 1.20
N LYS A 209 -0.21 -5.55 0.71
CA LYS A 209 -0.87 -5.45 -0.59
C LYS A 209 0.12 -4.87 -1.59
N ILE A 210 0.33 -5.58 -2.69
CA ILE A 210 1.22 -5.12 -3.77
C ILE A 210 0.39 -4.65 -4.95
N ASP A 211 0.63 -3.42 -5.37
CA ASP A 211 0.12 -2.92 -6.64
C ASP A 211 0.95 -3.51 -7.79
N LEU A 212 0.51 -4.65 -8.31
CA LEU A 212 1.04 -5.21 -9.56
C LEU A 212 0.44 -4.43 -10.73
N LYS A 213 1.09 -3.30 -11.04
CA LYS A 213 0.54 -2.23 -11.88
C LYS A 213 0.38 -2.60 -13.35
N GLY A 214 1.13 -3.57 -13.83
CA GLY A 214 1.09 -4.12 -15.19
C GLY A 214 1.92 -5.39 -15.29
N PHE A 215 1.97 -6.00 -16.47
CA PHE A 215 2.68 -7.27 -16.67
C PHE A 215 3.61 -7.24 -17.89
N THR A 216 4.09 -6.05 -18.27
CA THR A 216 5.12 -5.89 -19.30
C THR A 216 6.22 -4.95 -18.84
N PRO A 217 7.49 -5.13 -19.27
CA PRO A 217 8.58 -4.20 -18.97
C PRO A 217 8.26 -2.78 -19.44
N GLU A 218 7.69 -2.63 -20.64
CA GLU A 218 7.37 -1.34 -21.25
C GLU A 218 6.38 -0.54 -20.40
N PHE A 219 5.38 -1.19 -19.82
CA PHE A 219 4.43 -0.51 -18.92
C PHE A 219 5.15 0.04 -17.69
N TYR A 220 5.99 -0.77 -17.06
CA TYR A 220 6.72 -0.34 -15.88
C TYR A 220 7.70 0.79 -16.18
N GLU A 221 8.41 0.73 -17.29
CA GLU A 221 9.37 1.77 -17.69
C GLU A 221 8.67 3.08 -18.06
N ARG A 222 7.69 3.01 -18.97
CA ARG A 222 7.06 4.21 -19.57
C ARG A 222 5.99 4.85 -18.70
N VAL A 223 5.28 4.05 -17.88
CA VAL A 223 4.12 4.51 -17.10
C VAL A 223 4.47 4.63 -15.62
N CYS A 224 5.22 3.69 -15.04
CA CYS A 224 5.55 3.68 -13.62
C CYS A 224 6.94 4.26 -13.33
N GLY A 225 7.81 4.41 -14.34
CA GLY A 225 9.19 4.85 -14.18
C GLY A 225 10.00 3.91 -13.28
N SER A 226 9.81 2.61 -13.40
CA SER A 226 10.46 1.52 -12.64
C SER A 226 10.56 0.27 -13.52
N THR A 227 10.93 -0.89 -12.96
CA THR A 227 11.05 -2.14 -13.69
C THR A 227 10.17 -3.24 -13.10
N LEU A 228 9.67 -4.17 -13.92
CA LEU A 228 8.74 -5.23 -13.53
C LEU A 228 9.38 -6.31 -12.64
N ALA A 229 10.56 -6.80 -13.02
CA ALA A 229 11.16 -7.99 -12.40
C ALA A 229 11.31 -7.91 -10.85
N PRO A 230 11.76 -6.77 -10.25
CA PRO A 230 11.80 -6.65 -8.81
C PRO A 230 10.43 -6.74 -8.13
N VAL A 231 9.36 -6.25 -8.77
CA VAL A 231 7.99 -6.32 -8.24
C VAL A 231 7.51 -7.77 -8.22
N LEU A 232 7.78 -8.54 -9.27
CA LEU A 232 7.46 -9.97 -9.30
C LEU A 232 8.25 -10.75 -8.23
N SER A 233 9.52 -10.39 -8.01
CA SER A 233 10.33 -10.95 -6.92
C SER A 233 9.71 -10.62 -5.56
N ALA A 234 9.28 -9.38 -5.34
CA ALA A 234 8.63 -8.96 -4.09
C ALA A 234 7.34 -9.74 -3.83
N CYS A 235 6.49 -9.95 -4.86
CA CYS A 235 5.29 -10.77 -4.72
C CYS A 235 5.61 -12.19 -4.25
N ARG A 236 6.65 -12.83 -4.83
CA ARG A 236 7.08 -14.18 -4.39
C ARG A 236 7.60 -14.18 -2.96
N THR A 237 8.44 -13.21 -2.60
CA THR A 237 8.99 -13.09 -1.24
C THR A 237 7.86 -12.98 -0.21
N VAL A 238 6.85 -12.13 -0.46
CA VAL A 238 5.71 -11.99 0.47
C VAL A 238 4.88 -13.27 0.52
N ALA A 239 4.55 -13.89 -0.62
CA ALA A 239 3.79 -15.13 -0.65
C ALA A 239 4.46 -16.28 0.11
N GLN A 240 5.80 -16.33 0.12
CA GLN A 240 6.59 -17.34 0.81
C GLN A 240 6.84 -17.04 2.30
N SER A 241 6.66 -15.79 2.72
CA SER A 241 6.96 -15.35 4.09
C SER A 241 5.89 -15.70 5.13
N GLY A 242 4.70 -16.09 4.68
CA GLY A 242 3.54 -16.30 5.55
C GLY A 242 2.76 -15.02 5.90
N VAL A 243 3.21 -13.86 5.45
CA VAL A 243 2.48 -12.59 5.54
C VAL A 243 1.28 -12.62 4.59
N HIS A 244 0.14 -12.08 5.00
CA HIS A 244 -1.04 -12.01 4.13
C HIS A 244 -0.77 -11.14 2.92
N LEU A 245 -0.97 -11.68 1.72
CA LEU A 245 -0.77 -10.99 0.44
C LEU A 245 -2.10 -10.78 -0.29
N GLU A 246 -2.34 -9.55 -0.74
CA GLU A 246 -3.34 -9.25 -1.78
C GLU A 246 -2.68 -8.47 -2.92
N LEU A 247 -3.19 -8.62 -4.13
CA LEU A 247 -2.68 -7.93 -5.32
C LEU A 247 -3.72 -6.99 -5.90
N VAL A 248 -3.26 -5.84 -6.36
CA VAL A 248 -4.11 -4.87 -7.07
C VAL A 248 -3.51 -4.56 -8.43
N ASN A 249 -4.35 -4.60 -9.46
CA ASN A 249 -4.03 -4.11 -10.79
C ASN A 249 -4.97 -2.96 -11.14
N LEU A 250 -4.45 -1.75 -11.21
CA LEU A 250 -5.19 -0.60 -11.76
C LEU A 250 -5.20 -0.76 -13.29
N VAL A 251 -6.37 -1.02 -13.84
CA VAL A 251 -6.53 -1.24 -15.29
C VAL A 251 -6.62 0.10 -16.00
N VAL A 252 -5.62 0.43 -16.81
CA VAL A 252 -5.50 1.72 -17.55
C VAL A 252 -5.74 1.47 -19.03
N PRO A 253 -6.81 2.03 -19.63
CA PRO A 253 -7.15 1.81 -21.04
C PRO A 253 -6.01 2.19 -21.99
N GLY A 254 -5.71 1.28 -22.93
CA GLY A 254 -4.64 1.45 -23.92
C GLY A 254 -3.22 1.22 -23.39
N PHE A 255 -3.05 0.84 -22.12
CA PHE A 255 -1.73 0.60 -21.53
C PHE A 255 -1.55 -0.81 -20.97
N ASN A 256 -2.50 -1.32 -20.19
CA ASN A 256 -2.43 -2.65 -19.57
C ASN A 256 -3.76 -3.40 -19.56
N ASP A 257 -4.73 -2.99 -20.39
CA ASP A 257 -6.09 -3.52 -20.43
C ASP A 257 -6.31 -4.61 -21.49
N ASP A 258 -5.27 -5.03 -22.23
CA ASP A 258 -5.37 -6.11 -23.20
C ASP A 258 -5.54 -7.48 -22.52
N SER A 259 -6.41 -8.32 -23.10
CA SER A 259 -6.80 -9.60 -22.52
C SER A 259 -5.66 -10.62 -22.46
N THR A 260 -4.69 -10.55 -23.37
CA THR A 260 -3.54 -11.47 -23.40
C THR A 260 -2.60 -11.19 -22.24
N THR A 261 -2.25 -9.93 -22.03
CA THR A 261 -1.38 -9.52 -20.90
C THR A 261 -2.05 -9.78 -19.55
N ILE A 262 -3.37 -9.51 -19.43
CA ILE A 262 -4.12 -9.84 -18.20
C ILE A 262 -4.11 -11.36 -17.96
N ARG A 263 -4.32 -12.18 -18.99
CA ARG A 263 -4.26 -13.64 -18.87
C ARG A 263 -2.89 -14.11 -18.41
N ARG A 264 -1.80 -13.66 -19.04
CA ARG A 264 -0.42 -14.01 -18.64
C ARG A 264 -0.11 -13.59 -17.20
N MET A 265 -0.59 -12.43 -16.76
CA MET A 265 -0.48 -12.00 -15.38
C MET A 265 -1.20 -12.94 -14.41
N CYS A 266 -2.45 -13.32 -14.74
CA CYS A 266 -3.24 -14.24 -13.91
C CYS A 266 -2.63 -15.65 -13.85
N GLU A 267 -2.13 -16.17 -14.97
CA GLU A 267 -1.41 -17.43 -15.03
C GLU A 267 -0.16 -17.41 -14.14
N TRP A 268 0.64 -16.33 -14.26
CA TRP A 268 1.80 -16.15 -13.40
C TRP A 268 1.43 -16.08 -11.90
N ILE A 269 0.35 -15.38 -11.55
CA ILE A 269 -0.14 -15.32 -10.15
C ILE A 269 -0.48 -16.73 -9.67
N ARG A 270 -1.31 -17.47 -10.43
CA ARG A 270 -1.69 -18.84 -10.09
C ARG A 270 -0.47 -19.76 -9.89
N ASP A 271 0.47 -19.72 -10.84
CA ASP A 271 1.58 -20.67 -10.90
C ASP A 271 2.72 -20.30 -9.93
N SER A 272 2.93 -19.00 -9.65
CA SER A 272 4.02 -18.53 -8.81
C SER A 272 3.61 -18.23 -7.37
N LEU A 273 2.35 -17.84 -7.11
CA LEU A 273 1.89 -17.38 -5.80
C LEU A 273 0.75 -18.24 -5.23
N GLY A 274 0.02 -18.95 -6.10
CA GLY A 274 -1.12 -19.77 -5.75
C GLY A 274 -2.47 -19.17 -6.18
N ASP A 275 -3.46 -20.04 -6.29
CA ASP A 275 -4.81 -19.72 -6.79
C ASP A 275 -5.72 -19.02 -5.76
N THR A 276 -5.28 -18.93 -4.50
CA THR A 276 -6.04 -18.34 -3.39
C THR A 276 -5.62 -16.92 -3.02
N ILE A 277 -4.64 -16.34 -3.73
CA ILE A 277 -4.26 -14.94 -3.55
C ILE A 277 -5.39 -14.04 -4.06
N PRO A 278 -5.92 -13.12 -3.25
CA PRO A 278 -6.93 -12.16 -3.72
C PRO A 278 -6.35 -11.18 -4.73
N VAL A 279 -7.05 -11.01 -5.86
CA VAL A 279 -6.65 -10.12 -6.95
C VAL A 279 -7.77 -9.12 -7.22
N HIS A 280 -7.42 -7.83 -7.21
CA HIS A 280 -8.35 -6.73 -7.44
C HIS A 280 -8.02 -6.03 -8.76
N PHE A 281 -8.97 -6.01 -9.70
CA PHE A 281 -8.93 -5.17 -10.88
C PHE A 281 -9.67 -3.87 -10.58
N THR A 282 -8.94 -2.76 -10.48
CA THR A 282 -9.50 -1.48 -10.08
C THR A 282 -9.67 -0.52 -11.25
N ARG A 283 -10.75 0.24 -11.21
CA ARG A 283 -11.08 1.23 -12.23
C ARG A 283 -10.12 2.41 -12.14
N PHE A 284 -9.44 2.72 -13.24
CA PHE A 284 -8.68 3.95 -13.42
C PHE A 284 -9.63 5.12 -13.72
N HIS A 285 -9.29 6.30 -13.23
CA HIS A 285 -9.80 7.58 -13.69
C HIS A 285 -8.63 8.53 -14.03
N PRO A 286 -8.80 9.48 -14.96
CA PRO A 286 -7.76 10.42 -15.34
C PRO A 286 -7.23 11.22 -14.16
N ASP A 287 -5.90 11.23 -13.99
CA ASP A 287 -5.21 11.98 -12.95
C ASP A 287 -3.76 12.30 -13.35
N TYR A 288 -3.16 13.29 -12.67
CA TYR A 288 -1.78 13.73 -12.77
C TYR A 288 -1.32 13.95 -14.22
N LYS A 289 -0.49 13.05 -14.78
CA LYS A 289 0.07 13.13 -16.15
C LYS A 289 -0.67 12.27 -17.17
N LEU A 290 -1.77 11.65 -16.78
CA LEU A 290 -2.62 10.81 -17.65
C LEU A 290 -4.06 11.35 -17.73
N LEU A 291 -4.20 12.68 -17.89
CA LEU A 291 -5.49 13.36 -17.94
C LEU A 291 -6.27 13.06 -19.23
N ASN A 292 -5.58 12.72 -20.32
CA ASN A 292 -6.20 12.46 -21.64
C ASN A 292 -6.62 11.01 -21.85
N SER A 293 -6.35 10.10 -20.90
CA SER A 293 -6.83 8.72 -20.97
C SER A 293 -8.26 8.64 -20.41
N PRO A 294 -9.18 7.90 -21.06
CA PRO A 294 -10.54 7.72 -20.53
C PRO A 294 -10.53 6.89 -19.25
N ALA A 295 -11.52 7.09 -18.39
CA ALA A 295 -11.76 6.20 -17.27
C ALA A 295 -12.02 4.77 -17.77
N THR A 296 -11.58 3.75 -17.04
CA THR A 296 -11.76 2.34 -17.45
C THR A 296 -13.24 2.02 -17.56
N PRO A 297 -13.72 1.52 -18.71
CA PRO A 297 -15.08 0.99 -18.83
C PRO A 297 -15.29 -0.20 -17.88
N VAL A 298 -16.45 -0.28 -17.25
CA VAL A 298 -16.78 -1.39 -16.33
C VAL A 298 -16.67 -2.74 -17.03
N ALA A 299 -17.12 -2.84 -18.30
CA ALA A 299 -17.01 -4.04 -19.11
C ALA A 299 -15.56 -4.53 -19.28
N THR A 300 -14.56 -3.64 -19.26
CA THR A 300 -13.14 -4.03 -19.30
C THR A 300 -12.72 -4.71 -17.99
N LEU A 301 -13.15 -4.21 -16.84
CA LEU A 301 -12.91 -4.85 -15.54
C LEU A 301 -13.60 -6.20 -15.45
N GLU A 302 -14.83 -6.31 -15.92
CA GLU A 302 -15.58 -7.58 -15.98
C GLU A 302 -14.88 -8.62 -16.87
N ARG A 303 -14.30 -8.19 -18.01
CA ARG A 303 -13.48 -9.09 -18.85
C ARG A 303 -12.25 -9.57 -18.08
N ALA A 304 -11.55 -8.67 -17.38
CA ALA A 304 -10.38 -9.03 -16.57
C ALA A 304 -10.74 -10.06 -15.49
N VAL A 305 -11.84 -9.84 -14.75
CA VAL A 305 -12.36 -10.78 -13.75
C VAL A 305 -12.72 -12.14 -14.37
N ARG A 306 -13.42 -12.15 -15.50
CA ARG A 306 -13.73 -13.42 -16.22
C ARG A 306 -12.47 -14.15 -16.62
N THR A 307 -11.48 -13.46 -17.18
CA THR A 307 -10.18 -14.04 -17.56
C THR A 307 -9.48 -14.64 -16.36
N ALA A 308 -9.42 -13.94 -15.24
CA ALA A 308 -8.77 -14.41 -14.01
C ALA A 308 -9.45 -15.68 -13.45
N ARG A 309 -10.78 -15.72 -13.45
CA ARG A 309 -11.55 -16.90 -13.03
C ARG A 309 -11.36 -18.09 -14.00
N GLN A 310 -11.31 -17.85 -15.30
CA GLN A 310 -11.02 -18.89 -16.30
C GLN A 310 -9.61 -19.48 -16.14
N VAL A 311 -8.65 -18.68 -15.71
CA VAL A 311 -7.29 -19.13 -15.35
C VAL A 311 -7.28 -19.97 -14.06
N GLY A 312 -8.32 -19.85 -13.20
CA GLY A 312 -8.48 -20.63 -11.97
C GLY A 312 -8.24 -19.85 -10.69
N LEU A 313 -8.09 -18.54 -10.73
CA LEU A 313 -7.99 -17.71 -9.51
C LEU A 313 -9.32 -17.71 -8.76
N LYS A 314 -9.28 -18.01 -7.45
CA LYS A 314 -10.47 -18.23 -6.62
C LYS A 314 -11.09 -16.92 -6.09
N TYR A 315 -10.27 -15.89 -5.84
CA TYR A 315 -10.73 -14.65 -5.24
C TYR A 315 -10.36 -13.47 -6.14
N VAL A 316 -11.33 -13.03 -6.92
CA VAL A 316 -11.13 -11.98 -7.95
C VAL A 316 -12.20 -10.91 -7.78
N TYR A 317 -11.76 -9.65 -7.70
CA TYR A 317 -12.59 -8.52 -7.35
C TYR A 317 -12.55 -7.40 -8.39
N VAL A 318 -13.64 -6.62 -8.45
CA VAL A 318 -13.69 -5.31 -9.10
C VAL A 318 -13.59 -4.24 -8.01
N GLY A 319 -12.69 -3.28 -8.21
CA GLY A 319 -12.54 -2.12 -7.31
C GLY A 319 -12.85 -0.79 -8.02
N ASN A 320 -13.15 0.24 -7.23
CA ASN A 320 -13.52 1.58 -7.67
C ASN A 320 -14.83 1.62 -8.52
N VAL A 321 -15.73 0.67 -8.32
CA VAL A 321 -17.08 0.61 -8.91
C VAL A 321 -18.07 0.23 -7.82
N PRO A 322 -18.47 1.17 -6.95
CA PRO A 322 -19.34 0.88 -5.81
C PRO A 322 -20.66 0.23 -6.24
N GLY A 323 -21.06 -0.84 -5.54
CA GLY A 323 -22.28 -1.62 -5.84
C GLY A 323 -22.08 -2.70 -6.90
N HIS A 324 -20.86 -2.88 -7.45
CA HIS A 324 -20.61 -3.97 -8.38
C HIS A 324 -20.65 -5.32 -7.66
N ARG A 325 -21.28 -6.33 -8.29
CA ARG A 325 -21.40 -7.67 -7.70
C ARG A 325 -20.05 -8.30 -7.29
N ASP A 326 -19.00 -8.02 -8.04
CA ASP A 326 -17.66 -8.57 -7.81
C ASP A 326 -16.83 -7.75 -6.80
N GLU A 327 -17.42 -6.83 -6.03
CA GLU A 327 -16.86 -6.33 -4.77
C GLU A 327 -17.16 -7.27 -3.59
N ASN A 328 -18.08 -8.22 -3.77
CA ASN A 328 -18.42 -9.21 -2.75
C ASN A 328 -17.49 -10.42 -2.78
N THR A 329 -17.31 -11.06 -1.62
CA THR A 329 -16.58 -12.32 -1.51
C THR A 329 -17.53 -13.51 -1.61
N TYR A 330 -17.24 -14.46 -2.49
CA TYR A 330 -18.02 -15.69 -2.67
C TYR A 330 -17.19 -16.91 -2.27
N CYS A 331 -17.87 -17.94 -1.77
CA CYS A 331 -17.23 -19.21 -1.47
C CYS A 331 -16.80 -19.92 -2.76
N PRO A 332 -15.51 -20.28 -2.93
CA PRO A 332 -15.05 -20.94 -4.15
C PRO A 332 -15.62 -22.36 -4.30
N ASN A 333 -16.12 -22.98 -3.22
CA ASN A 333 -16.66 -24.33 -3.22
C ASN A 333 -18.18 -24.36 -3.47
N CYS A 334 -18.98 -23.54 -2.77
CA CYS A 334 -20.44 -23.62 -2.89
C CYS A 334 -21.08 -22.41 -3.56
N GLY A 335 -20.29 -21.40 -3.99
CA GLY A 335 -20.76 -20.22 -4.70
C GLY A 335 -21.55 -19.21 -3.87
N LYS A 336 -21.85 -19.50 -2.59
CA LYS A 336 -22.64 -18.59 -1.75
C LYS A 336 -21.84 -17.36 -1.34
N LYS A 337 -22.54 -16.21 -1.21
CA LYS A 337 -21.94 -14.95 -0.80
C LYS A 337 -21.50 -15.04 0.66
N LEU A 338 -20.21 -14.77 0.90
CA LEU A 338 -19.57 -14.80 2.21
C LEU A 338 -19.49 -13.42 2.84
N ILE A 339 -19.01 -12.43 2.09
CA ILE A 339 -18.94 -11.04 2.54
C ILE A 339 -19.65 -10.19 1.52
N GLY A 340 -20.70 -9.52 1.95
CA GLY A 340 -21.40 -8.52 1.17
C GLY A 340 -20.81 -7.15 1.42
N ARG A 341 -20.50 -6.41 0.34
CA ARG A 341 -19.97 -5.06 0.39
C ARG A 341 -20.79 -4.09 -0.43
N GLN A 342 -20.80 -2.84 0.02
CA GLN A 342 -21.26 -1.70 -0.76
C GLN A 342 -20.21 -0.61 -0.63
N GLY A 343 -19.38 -0.45 -1.66
CA GLY A 343 -18.18 0.36 -1.61
C GLY A 343 -17.20 -0.16 -0.52
N PHE A 344 -16.93 0.66 0.47
CA PHE A 344 -16.01 0.30 1.57
C PHE A 344 -16.73 -0.23 2.82
N THR A 345 -18.05 -0.40 2.77
CA THR A 345 -18.84 -0.88 3.91
C THR A 345 -19.11 -2.37 3.77
N VAL A 346 -18.82 -3.14 4.80
CA VAL A 346 -19.20 -4.55 4.92
C VAL A 346 -20.62 -4.62 5.48
N MET A 347 -21.53 -5.14 4.68
CA MET A 347 -22.96 -5.26 5.02
C MET A 347 -23.31 -6.59 5.68
N GLU A 348 -22.57 -7.65 5.32
CA GLU A 348 -22.71 -8.99 5.89
C GLU A 348 -21.39 -9.74 5.89
N ASN A 349 -21.19 -10.64 6.86
CA ASN A 349 -20.04 -11.54 6.90
C ASN A 349 -20.48 -12.94 7.35
N ASN A 350 -20.39 -13.89 6.45
CA ASN A 350 -20.75 -15.30 6.62
C ASN A 350 -19.50 -16.21 6.74
N ILE A 351 -18.35 -15.65 7.14
CA ILE A 351 -17.15 -16.42 7.47
C ILE A 351 -17.10 -16.61 8.98
N VAL A 352 -17.11 -17.86 9.42
CA VAL A 352 -17.06 -18.24 10.84
C VAL A 352 -15.79 -19.05 11.06
N ASN A 353 -14.92 -18.59 11.94
CA ASN A 353 -13.62 -19.24 12.24
C ASN A 353 -12.79 -19.59 11.00
N GLY A 354 -12.76 -18.66 10.01
CA GLY A 354 -12.03 -18.85 8.76
C GLY A 354 -12.65 -19.86 7.79
N ARG A 355 -13.92 -20.21 8.01
CA ARG A 355 -14.68 -21.17 7.19
C ARG A 355 -15.98 -20.58 6.65
N CYS A 356 -16.40 -21.07 5.49
CA CYS A 356 -17.72 -20.78 4.94
C CYS A 356 -18.82 -21.28 5.88
N ARG A 357 -19.70 -20.40 6.29
CA ARG A 357 -20.86 -20.74 7.15
C ARG A 357 -21.77 -21.82 6.54
N PHE A 358 -21.84 -21.89 5.21
CA PHE A 358 -22.79 -22.73 4.49
C PHE A 358 -22.27 -24.13 4.15
N CYS A 359 -20.99 -24.28 3.87
CA CYS A 359 -20.43 -25.60 3.46
C CYS A 359 -19.19 -26.02 4.25
N GLY A 360 -18.73 -25.21 5.22
CA GLY A 360 -17.57 -25.54 6.06
C GLY A 360 -16.20 -25.40 5.41
N SER A 361 -16.12 -25.13 4.10
CA SER A 361 -14.82 -24.97 3.40
C SER A 361 -13.97 -23.86 3.99
N ARG A 362 -12.66 -24.10 4.11
CA ARG A 362 -11.70 -23.10 4.57
C ARG A 362 -11.62 -21.93 3.56
N ILE A 363 -11.60 -20.73 4.06
CA ILE A 363 -11.47 -19.50 3.27
C ILE A 363 -10.12 -18.86 3.62
N SER A 364 -9.27 -18.65 2.62
CA SER A 364 -7.95 -18.02 2.79
C SER A 364 -8.11 -16.57 3.22
N GLY A 365 -7.38 -16.15 4.26
CA GLY A 365 -7.43 -14.79 4.78
C GLY A 365 -7.13 -14.71 6.28
N VAL A 366 -7.12 -13.49 6.81
CA VAL A 366 -6.99 -13.16 8.23
C VAL A 366 -8.31 -12.56 8.70
N TRP A 367 -9.04 -13.28 9.56
CA TRP A 367 -10.42 -12.96 9.91
C TRP A 367 -10.59 -12.42 11.34
N ARG A 368 -9.49 -12.45 12.15
CA ARG A 368 -9.44 -12.00 13.56
C ARG A 368 -8.13 -11.33 13.87
#